data_0ab8672a7a68fde7d3fe397075cda835
#
_entry.id   0ab8672a7a68fde7d3fe397075cda835
#
_cell.length_a   1.000
_cell.length_b   1.000
_cell.length_c   1.000
_cell.angle_alpha   90.00
_cell.angle_beta   90.00
_cell.angle_gamma   90.00
#
_symmetry.space_group_name_H-M   'P 1'
#
loop_
_entity.id
_entity.type
_entity.pdbx_description
1 polymer ?
#
loop_
_entity_poly.entity_id
_entity_poly.type
_entity_poly.pdbx_seq_one_letter_code
_entity_poly.pdbx_strand_id
1 'polypeptide(L)'
;MGRGQDRPLVFIGDSITAAWGAVRAETFARHGFVARGVPGETSGQIRARFLRDTAGARAVHLLCGINDIAEIGGPVPDRAIAGNIMAMGRMAFAAGLPLTIGTVMPSDFWGWRPELRPVARIRALNGWLRTYCAAGPARLVDYGPPLATEAGALRRDFTDDGIHLNGAGYAAVEPAMLRALDTVRE
;
A
#
# COMPACT_ATOMS: atom_id res chain seq x y z
N MET A 1 6.11 21.43 -23.53
CA MET A 1 6.50 20.53 -22.41
C MET A 1 5.84 21.09 -21.15
N GLY A 2 4.81 20.49 -20.53
CA GLY A 2 4.13 21.07 -19.38
C GLY A 2 2.86 20.37 -18.90
N ARG A 3 2.28 19.46 -19.67
CA ARG A 3 0.98 18.85 -19.32
C ARG A 3 1.05 17.58 -18.41
N GLY A 4 2.22 17.11 -18.05
CA GLY A 4 2.37 15.91 -17.24
C GLY A 4 2.44 16.17 -15.74
N GLN A 5 2.87 17.36 -15.31
CA GLN A 5 3.08 17.71 -13.90
C GLN A 5 1.79 18.11 -13.17
N ASP A 6 0.74 18.50 -13.91
CA ASP A 6 -0.56 18.90 -13.31
C ASP A 6 -1.43 17.69 -12.92
N ARG A 7 -1.07 16.48 -13.33
CA ARG A 7 -1.83 15.26 -12.99
C ARG A 7 -1.35 14.68 -11.66
N PRO A 8 -2.26 14.27 -10.76
CA PRO A 8 -1.87 13.76 -9.45
C PRO A 8 -1.17 12.40 -9.55
N LEU A 9 -0.30 12.10 -8.59
CA LEU A 9 0.05 10.73 -8.26
C LEU A 9 -0.98 10.22 -7.25
N VAL A 10 -1.68 9.15 -7.60
CA VAL A 10 -2.76 8.59 -6.78
C VAL A 10 -2.24 7.49 -5.88
N PHE A 11 -2.46 7.63 -4.59
CA PHE A 11 -2.34 6.56 -3.60
C PHE A 11 -3.68 5.86 -3.48
N ILE A 12 -3.74 4.58 -3.85
CA ILE A 12 -4.95 3.77 -3.75
C ILE A 12 -4.75 2.63 -2.76
N GLY A 13 -5.72 2.43 -1.87
CA GLY A 13 -5.61 1.44 -0.81
C GLY A 13 -6.76 1.49 0.18
N ASP A 14 -6.49 1.03 1.38
CA ASP A 14 -7.43 0.91 2.50
C ASP A 14 -7.32 2.07 3.51
N SER A 15 -7.65 1.79 4.80
CA SER A 15 -7.57 2.77 5.89
C SER A 15 -6.17 3.36 6.08
N ILE A 16 -5.12 2.58 5.85
CA ILE A 16 -3.73 3.05 5.99
C ILE A 16 -3.45 4.14 4.97
N THR A 17 -3.91 3.96 3.73
CA THR A 17 -3.80 4.98 2.68
C THR A 17 -4.63 6.22 2.98
N ALA A 18 -5.88 6.04 3.47
CA ALA A 18 -6.75 7.15 3.84
C ALA A 18 -6.13 8.00 4.97
N ALA A 19 -5.65 7.34 6.02
CA ALA A 19 -5.02 8.00 7.16
C ALA A 19 -3.71 8.70 6.76
N TRP A 20 -2.92 8.11 5.84
CA TRP A 20 -1.69 8.74 5.34
C TRP A 20 -1.97 10.11 4.73
N GLY A 21 -2.96 10.19 3.81
CA GLY A 21 -3.35 11.45 3.20
C GLY A 21 -3.83 12.50 4.21
N ALA A 22 -4.48 12.07 5.29
CA ALA A 22 -4.96 12.98 6.35
C ALA A 22 -3.84 13.42 7.31
N VAL A 23 -3.04 12.45 7.82
CA VAL A 23 -1.98 12.71 8.81
C VAL A 23 -0.81 13.47 8.20
N ARG A 24 -0.52 13.26 6.91
CA ARG A 24 0.59 13.88 6.18
C ARG A 24 0.11 14.79 5.04
N ALA A 25 -0.98 15.52 5.28
CA ALA A 25 -1.63 16.36 4.28
C ALA A 25 -0.68 17.36 3.61
N GLU A 26 0.27 17.94 4.36
CA GLU A 26 1.28 18.86 3.82
C GLU A 26 2.23 18.17 2.83
N THR A 27 2.69 16.94 3.15
CA THR A 27 3.52 16.15 2.24
C THR A 27 2.75 15.82 0.96
N PHE A 28 1.49 15.40 1.09
CA PHE A 28 0.64 15.11 -0.05
C PHE A 28 0.42 16.34 -0.94
N ALA A 29 0.11 17.48 -0.35
CA ALA A 29 -0.05 18.74 -1.09
C ALA A 29 1.25 19.16 -1.81
N ARG A 30 2.38 19.13 -1.11
CA ARG A 30 3.70 19.51 -1.66
C ARG A 30 4.10 18.70 -2.88
N HIS A 31 3.75 17.40 -2.92
CA HIS A 31 4.15 16.49 -3.98
C HIS A 31 3.05 16.23 -5.03
N GLY A 32 1.89 16.84 -4.89
CA GLY A 32 0.74 16.61 -5.77
C GLY A 32 0.21 15.18 -5.68
N PHE A 33 0.22 14.61 -4.45
CA PHE A 33 -0.35 13.30 -4.17
C PHE A 33 -1.83 13.41 -3.81
N VAL A 34 -2.61 12.39 -4.19
CA VAL A 34 -4.02 12.27 -3.84
C VAL A 34 -4.27 10.90 -3.20
N ALA A 35 -4.78 10.88 -1.97
CA ALA A 35 -5.18 9.67 -1.30
C ALA A 35 -6.59 9.23 -1.73
N ARG A 36 -6.70 8.00 -2.20
CA ARG A 36 -7.92 7.27 -2.55
C ARG A 36 -8.01 6.01 -1.70
N GLY A 37 -7.77 6.14 -0.40
CA GLY A 37 -7.94 5.06 0.57
C GLY A 37 -9.40 4.96 1.03
N VAL A 38 -9.90 3.74 1.21
CA VAL A 38 -11.23 3.48 1.81
C VAL A 38 -11.05 2.50 2.96
N PRO A 39 -11.40 2.91 4.19
CA PRO A 39 -11.22 2.06 5.37
C PRO A 39 -11.92 0.70 5.25
N GLY A 40 -11.23 -0.36 5.67
CA GLY A 40 -11.76 -1.72 5.69
C GLY A 40 -11.77 -2.44 4.34
N GLU A 41 -11.43 -1.79 3.24
CA GLU A 41 -11.45 -2.44 1.92
C GLU A 41 -10.38 -3.52 1.78
N THR A 42 -10.81 -4.66 1.24
CA THR A 42 -9.96 -5.77 0.81
C THR A 42 -9.35 -5.50 -0.57
N SER A 43 -8.35 -6.28 -0.96
CA SER A 43 -7.73 -6.21 -2.29
C SER A 43 -8.74 -6.37 -3.44
N GLY A 44 -9.79 -7.19 -3.23
CA GLY A 44 -10.87 -7.36 -4.21
C GLY A 44 -11.71 -6.12 -4.42
N GLN A 45 -12.05 -5.42 -3.32
CA GLN A 45 -12.82 -4.17 -3.37
C GLN A 45 -12.00 -3.03 -3.99
N ILE A 46 -10.73 -2.90 -3.61
CA ILE A 46 -9.81 -1.93 -4.20
C ILE A 46 -9.66 -2.19 -5.72
N ARG A 47 -9.53 -3.47 -6.13
CA ARG A 47 -9.49 -3.85 -7.55
C ARG A 47 -10.75 -3.40 -8.30
N ALA A 48 -11.92 -3.54 -7.72
CA ALA A 48 -13.19 -3.19 -8.37
C ALA A 48 -13.30 -1.71 -8.75
N ARG A 49 -12.64 -0.82 -7.97
CA ARG A 49 -12.64 0.63 -8.23
C ARG A 49 -11.34 1.17 -8.84
N PHE A 50 -10.34 0.32 -9.09
CA PHE A 50 -8.98 0.71 -9.45
C PHE A 50 -8.95 1.67 -10.65
N LEU A 51 -9.52 1.30 -11.79
CA LEU A 51 -9.51 2.14 -13.00
C LEU A 51 -10.28 3.46 -12.82
N ARG A 52 -11.42 3.41 -12.14
CA ARG A 52 -12.21 4.62 -11.87
C ARG A 52 -11.42 5.62 -11.03
N ASP A 53 -10.79 5.16 -9.95
CA ASP A 53 -10.16 6.04 -8.97
C ASP A 53 -8.73 6.46 -9.36
N THR A 54 -8.14 5.78 -10.34
CA THR A 54 -6.85 6.15 -10.93
C THR A 54 -6.95 6.89 -12.26
N ALA A 55 -8.18 7.13 -12.74
CA ALA A 55 -8.41 7.88 -13.97
C ALA A 55 -7.78 9.28 -13.87
N GLY A 56 -7.00 9.64 -14.91
CA GLY A 56 -6.31 10.92 -14.94
C GLY A 56 -5.05 11.02 -14.07
N ALA A 57 -4.66 9.97 -13.33
CA ALA A 57 -3.39 9.95 -12.62
C ALA A 57 -2.19 9.98 -13.57
N ARG A 58 -1.04 10.52 -13.11
CA ARG A 58 0.25 10.36 -13.80
C ARG A 58 0.99 9.09 -13.39
N ALA A 59 0.74 8.59 -12.17
CA ALA A 59 1.28 7.36 -11.62
C ALA A 59 0.41 6.89 -10.44
N VAL A 60 0.57 5.65 -10.04
CA VAL A 60 -0.21 5.04 -8.96
C VAL A 60 0.71 4.42 -7.91
N HIS A 61 0.40 4.64 -6.64
CA HIS A 61 0.93 3.89 -5.51
C HIS A 61 -0.19 3.02 -4.92
N LEU A 62 -0.02 1.69 -4.94
CA LEU A 62 -0.96 0.72 -4.41
C LEU A 62 -0.48 0.18 -3.07
N LEU A 63 -1.34 0.21 -2.07
CA LEU A 63 -1.13 -0.44 -0.77
C LEU A 63 -2.40 -1.20 -0.39
N CYS A 64 -2.34 -2.53 -0.27
CA CYS A 64 -3.48 -3.36 0.08
C CYS A 64 -3.06 -4.74 0.60
N GLY A 65 -4.01 -5.48 1.17
CA GLY A 65 -3.84 -6.86 1.59
C GLY A 65 -3.94 -7.08 3.10
N ILE A 66 -3.81 -6.04 3.91
CA ILE A 66 -3.91 -6.19 5.37
C ILE A 66 -5.33 -6.62 5.79
N ASN A 67 -6.37 -6.07 5.16
CA ASN A 67 -7.76 -6.41 5.46
C ASN A 67 -8.15 -7.81 4.96
N ASP A 68 -7.53 -8.29 3.88
CA ASP A 68 -7.67 -9.69 3.43
C ASP A 68 -7.05 -10.65 4.47
N ILE A 69 -5.86 -10.32 4.99
CA ILE A 69 -5.19 -11.10 6.03
C ILE A 69 -5.97 -11.05 7.33
N ALA A 70 -6.59 -9.91 7.66
CA ALA A 70 -7.48 -9.72 8.80
C ALA A 70 -8.86 -10.35 8.61
N GLU A 71 -9.11 -10.95 7.43
CA GLU A 71 -10.37 -11.61 7.08
C GLU A 71 -11.60 -10.69 7.17
N ILE A 72 -11.41 -9.40 6.87
CA ILE A 72 -12.52 -8.48 6.68
C ILE A 72 -13.30 -8.95 5.43
N GLY A 73 -14.56 -9.32 5.62
CA GLY A 73 -15.37 -9.92 4.54
C GLY A 73 -15.20 -11.44 4.38
N GLY A 74 -14.54 -12.09 5.35
CA GLY A 74 -14.33 -13.54 5.42
C GLY A 74 -12.95 -14.00 4.96
N PRO A 75 -12.59 -15.27 5.27
CA PRO A 75 -11.29 -15.82 4.93
C PRO A 75 -11.09 -15.93 3.41
N VAL A 76 -9.93 -15.50 2.94
CA VAL A 76 -9.50 -15.67 1.55
C VAL A 76 -8.11 -16.29 1.48
N PRO A 77 -7.81 -17.15 0.50
CA PRO A 77 -6.48 -17.69 0.33
C PRO A 77 -5.51 -16.62 -0.19
N ASP A 78 -4.25 -16.71 0.19
CA ASP A 78 -3.22 -15.73 -0.20
C ASP A 78 -3.07 -15.58 -1.72
N ARG A 79 -3.34 -16.66 -2.49
CA ARG A 79 -3.38 -16.61 -3.96
C ARG A 79 -4.46 -15.68 -4.51
N ALA A 80 -5.56 -15.47 -3.78
CA ALA A 80 -6.61 -14.53 -4.20
C ALA A 80 -6.14 -13.08 -4.03
N ILE A 81 -5.44 -12.78 -2.94
CA ILE A 81 -4.82 -11.45 -2.71
C ILE A 81 -3.82 -11.17 -3.82
N ALA A 82 -2.89 -12.11 -4.07
CA ALA A 82 -1.91 -12.01 -5.14
C ALA A 82 -2.58 -11.83 -6.51
N GLY A 83 -3.64 -12.59 -6.81
CA GLY A 83 -4.41 -12.47 -8.05
C GLY A 83 -5.05 -11.10 -8.25
N ASN A 84 -5.57 -10.49 -7.17
CA ASN A 84 -6.13 -9.14 -7.21
C ASN A 84 -5.03 -8.09 -7.50
N ILE A 85 -3.89 -8.20 -6.84
CA ILE A 85 -2.75 -7.30 -7.06
C ILE A 85 -2.22 -7.43 -8.50
N MET A 86 -2.06 -8.66 -9.01
CA MET A 86 -1.66 -8.90 -10.39
C MET A 86 -2.67 -8.32 -11.39
N ALA A 87 -3.96 -8.42 -11.10
CA ALA A 87 -4.99 -7.84 -11.96
C ALA A 87 -4.87 -6.30 -12.01
N MET A 88 -4.67 -5.64 -10.86
CA MET A 88 -4.43 -4.19 -10.80
C MET A 88 -3.13 -3.79 -11.51
N GLY A 89 -2.07 -4.60 -11.41
CA GLY A 89 -0.84 -4.41 -12.17
C GLY A 89 -1.07 -4.45 -13.68
N ARG A 90 -1.86 -5.41 -14.18
CA ARG A 90 -2.25 -5.47 -15.60
C ARG A 90 -3.11 -4.28 -16.01
N MET A 91 -4.04 -3.85 -15.16
CA MET A 91 -4.87 -2.66 -15.42
C MET A 91 -4.01 -1.40 -15.54
N ALA A 92 -3.05 -1.21 -14.63
CA ALA A 92 -2.12 -0.08 -14.66
C ALA A 92 -1.28 -0.11 -15.94
N PHE A 93 -0.70 -1.26 -16.29
CA PHE A 93 0.10 -1.43 -17.49
C PHE A 93 -0.70 -1.14 -18.77
N ALA A 94 -1.92 -1.69 -18.87
CA ALA A 94 -2.80 -1.45 -20.02
C ALA A 94 -3.24 0.03 -20.15
N ALA A 95 -3.32 0.75 -19.02
CA ALA A 95 -3.62 2.18 -18.97
C ALA A 95 -2.38 3.09 -19.15
N GLY A 96 -1.19 2.51 -19.33
CA GLY A 96 0.08 3.25 -19.39
C GLY A 96 0.42 3.99 -18.11
N LEU A 97 -0.05 3.50 -16.96
CA LEU A 97 0.16 4.08 -15.64
C LEU A 97 1.37 3.43 -14.95
N PRO A 98 2.45 4.15 -14.70
CA PRO A 98 3.51 3.69 -13.81
C PRO A 98 2.94 3.29 -12.45
N LEU A 99 3.30 2.09 -11.97
CA LEU A 99 2.79 1.53 -10.72
C LEU A 99 3.91 1.27 -9.73
N THR A 100 3.75 1.76 -8.51
CA THR A 100 4.49 1.32 -7.33
C THR A 100 3.57 0.52 -6.41
N ILE A 101 4.12 -0.51 -5.76
CA ILE A 101 3.38 -1.35 -4.82
C ILE A 101 4.11 -1.36 -3.49
N GLY A 102 3.44 -0.92 -2.43
CA GLY A 102 3.93 -1.02 -1.07
C GLY A 102 3.83 -2.45 -0.53
N THR A 103 4.84 -2.90 0.22
CA THR A 103 4.68 -4.10 1.04
C THR A 103 3.59 -3.87 2.08
N VAL A 104 2.84 -4.92 2.42
CA VAL A 104 1.91 -4.88 3.56
C VAL A 104 2.72 -4.55 4.81
N MET A 105 2.25 -3.57 5.56
CA MET A 105 2.94 -3.07 6.75
C MET A 105 3.00 -4.15 7.84
N PRO A 106 4.05 -4.17 8.66
CA PRO A 106 4.16 -5.13 9.76
C PRO A 106 2.96 -5.04 10.70
N SER A 107 2.52 -6.17 11.21
CA SER A 107 1.54 -6.27 12.30
C SER A 107 1.62 -7.65 12.91
N ASP A 108 1.41 -7.76 14.21
CA ASP A 108 1.58 -9.02 14.94
C ASP A 108 0.33 -9.44 15.74
N PHE A 109 -0.49 -8.49 16.11
CA PHE A 109 -1.65 -8.73 16.97
C PHE A 109 -2.75 -7.70 16.73
N TRP A 110 -3.98 -8.19 16.67
CA TRP A 110 -5.20 -7.37 16.58
C TRP A 110 -6.14 -7.73 17.73
N GLY A 111 -6.39 -6.76 18.63
CA GLY A 111 -7.22 -6.98 19.81
C GLY A 111 -8.66 -7.40 19.49
N TRP A 112 -9.17 -7.02 18.32
CA TRP A 112 -10.49 -7.38 17.81
C TRP A 112 -10.53 -8.71 17.02
N ARG A 113 -9.36 -9.32 16.75
CA ARG A 113 -9.18 -10.63 16.11
C ARG A 113 -8.02 -11.37 16.77
N PRO A 114 -8.13 -11.66 18.08
CA PRO A 114 -7.02 -12.20 18.85
C PRO A 114 -6.61 -13.63 18.45
N GLU A 115 -7.46 -14.34 17.71
CA GLU A 115 -7.18 -15.66 17.15
C GLU A 115 -6.25 -15.64 15.96
N LEU A 116 -6.14 -14.52 15.24
CA LEU A 116 -5.27 -14.40 14.04
C LEU A 116 -3.82 -14.16 14.43
N ARG A 117 -2.93 -14.70 13.63
CA ARG A 117 -1.47 -14.54 13.73
C ARG A 117 -0.93 -14.04 12.41
N PRO A 118 -0.98 -12.70 12.15
CA PRO A 118 -0.78 -12.13 10.81
C PRO A 118 0.65 -12.20 10.32
N VAL A 119 1.66 -12.24 11.20
CA VAL A 119 3.09 -12.12 10.85
C VAL A 119 3.51 -13.06 9.72
N ALA A 120 3.13 -14.35 9.80
CA ALA A 120 3.52 -15.33 8.79
C ALA A 120 2.89 -15.03 7.43
N ARG A 121 1.61 -14.66 7.40
CA ARG A 121 0.89 -14.31 6.16
C ARG A 121 1.42 -13.01 5.56
N ILE A 122 1.69 -12.00 6.38
CA ILE A 122 2.31 -10.73 5.94
C ILE A 122 3.69 -11.02 5.32
N ARG A 123 4.53 -11.82 5.98
CA ARG A 123 5.84 -12.19 5.44
C ARG A 123 5.75 -12.92 4.11
N ALA A 124 4.83 -13.88 4.00
CA ALA A 124 4.62 -14.65 2.77
C ALA A 124 4.16 -13.75 1.62
N LEU A 125 3.15 -12.90 1.84
CA LEU A 125 2.65 -11.96 0.83
C LEU A 125 3.74 -10.95 0.43
N ASN A 126 4.49 -10.40 1.38
CA ASN A 126 5.59 -9.48 1.09
C ASN A 126 6.75 -10.15 0.35
N GLY A 127 7.04 -11.42 0.64
CA GLY A 127 7.99 -12.23 -0.12
C GLY A 127 7.56 -12.39 -1.58
N TRP A 128 6.29 -12.71 -1.79
CA TRP A 128 5.71 -12.79 -3.12
C TRP A 128 5.74 -11.43 -3.84
N LEU A 129 5.39 -10.32 -3.17
CA LEU A 129 5.44 -8.97 -3.74
C LEU A 129 6.85 -8.60 -4.24
N ARG A 130 7.89 -8.94 -3.47
CA ARG A 130 9.29 -8.72 -3.91
C ARG A 130 9.60 -9.47 -5.20
N THR A 131 9.21 -10.74 -5.28
CA THR A 131 9.42 -11.55 -6.50
C THR A 131 8.61 -10.99 -7.67
N TYR A 132 7.35 -10.65 -7.44
CA TYR A 132 6.46 -10.11 -8.48
C TYR A 132 6.99 -8.79 -9.06
N CYS A 133 7.39 -7.86 -8.21
CA CYS A 133 7.92 -6.57 -8.67
C CYS A 133 9.31 -6.69 -9.31
N ALA A 134 10.15 -7.61 -8.83
CA ALA A 134 11.46 -7.86 -9.45
C ALA A 134 11.35 -8.43 -10.88
N ALA A 135 10.27 -9.17 -11.17
CA ALA A 135 10.03 -9.78 -12.48
C ALA A 135 9.16 -8.95 -13.43
N GLY A 136 8.57 -7.84 -12.95
CA GLY A 136 7.57 -7.08 -13.69
C GLY A 136 7.86 -5.58 -13.77
N PRO A 137 6.95 -4.81 -14.40
CA PRO A 137 7.11 -3.37 -14.57
C PRO A 137 6.77 -2.56 -13.30
N ALA A 138 6.10 -3.16 -12.31
CA ALA A 138 5.77 -2.47 -11.07
C ALA A 138 7.00 -2.36 -10.16
N ARG A 139 7.13 -1.22 -9.48
CA ARG A 139 8.22 -0.99 -8.52
C ARG A 139 7.76 -1.29 -7.10
N LEU A 140 8.62 -1.93 -6.31
CA LEU A 140 8.35 -2.20 -4.90
C LEU A 140 8.75 -1.01 -4.02
N VAL A 141 7.91 -0.72 -3.02
CA VAL A 141 8.29 0.11 -1.87
C VAL A 141 8.27 -0.79 -0.63
N ASP A 142 9.44 -1.07 -0.05
CA ASP A 142 9.52 -1.92 1.15
C ASP A 142 9.38 -1.09 2.43
N TYR A 143 8.24 -1.25 3.09
CA TYR A 143 7.92 -0.60 4.35
C TYR A 143 8.34 -1.40 5.59
N GLY A 144 8.78 -2.64 5.42
CA GLY A 144 9.23 -3.48 6.53
C GLY A 144 10.40 -2.90 7.30
N PRO A 145 11.54 -2.56 6.66
CA PRO A 145 12.75 -2.16 7.37
C PRO A 145 12.58 -0.99 8.35
N PRO A 146 11.88 0.11 8.03
CA PRO A 146 11.72 1.21 8.99
C PRO A 146 10.71 0.91 10.10
N LEU A 147 9.78 -0.04 9.90
CA LEU A 147 8.64 -0.23 10.79
C LEU A 147 8.71 -1.49 11.66
N ALA A 148 9.39 -2.55 11.18
CA ALA A 148 9.34 -3.84 11.84
C ALA A 148 10.35 -3.96 12.97
N THR A 149 9.96 -4.71 14.00
CA THR A 149 10.91 -5.34 14.93
C THR A 149 11.53 -6.58 14.27
N GLU A 150 12.58 -7.15 14.87
CA GLU A 150 13.17 -8.42 14.40
C GLU A 150 12.16 -9.56 14.32
N ALA A 151 11.19 -9.58 15.23
CA ALA A 151 10.10 -10.56 15.23
C ALA A 151 9.10 -10.35 14.08
N GLY A 152 9.12 -9.18 13.41
CA GLY A 152 8.19 -8.82 12.35
C GLY A 152 6.92 -8.13 12.83
N ALA A 153 6.89 -7.74 14.11
CA ALA A 153 5.84 -6.91 14.67
C ALA A 153 5.99 -5.45 14.22
N LEU A 154 4.90 -4.69 14.22
CA LEU A 154 4.96 -3.24 14.10
C LEU A 154 5.54 -2.64 15.38
N ARG A 155 6.52 -1.76 15.25
CA ARG A 155 7.13 -1.06 16.39
C ARG A 155 6.08 -0.21 17.10
N ARG A 156 6.03 -0.32 18.43
CA ARG A 156 4.99 0.31 19.26
C ARG A 156 5.02 1.84 19.28
N ASP A 157 6.18 2.44 18.99
CA ASP A 157 6.33 3.89 18.84
C ASP A 157 5.69 4.43 17.54
N PHE A 158 5.33 3.56 16.62
CA PHE A 158 4.73 3.92 15.33
C PHE A 158 3.23 3.64 15.20
N THR A 159 2.61 3.11 16.25
CA THR A 159 1.19 2.72 16.20
C THR A 159 0.55 2.77 17.58
N ASP A 160 -0.75 3.05 17.61
CA ASP A 160 -1.55 3.02 18.83
C ASP A 160 -2.40 1.72 18.90
N ASP A 161 -2.68 1.06 17.77
CA ASP A 161 -3.57 -0.10 17.68
C ASP A 161 -2.92 -1.37 17.08
N GLY A 162 -1.65 -1.30 16.68
CA GLY A 162 -0.91 -2.40 16.09
C GLY A 162 -1.10 -2.58 14.57
N ILE A 163 -1.90 -1.71 13.92
CA ILE A 163 -2.18 -1.75 12.48
C ILE A 163 -1.93 -0.40 11.82
N HIS A 164 -2.60 0.65 12.31
CA HIS A 164 -2.53 1.97 11.74
C HIS A 164 -1.30 2.71 12.22
N LEU A 165 -0.61 3.38 11.30
CA LEU A 165 0.53 4.20 11.65
C LEU A 165 0.05 5.53 12.26
N ASN A 166 0.73 5.95 13.31
CA ASN A 166 0.65 7.32 13.81
C ASN A 166 1.56 8.26 12.98
N GLY A 167 1.64 9.54 13.34
CA GLY A 167 2.44 10.54 12.63
C GLY A 167 3.91 10.17 12.50
N ALA A 168 4.50 9.55 13.54
CA ALA A 168 5.90 9.11 13.53
C ALA A 168 6.12 7.92 12.59
N GLY A 169 5.18 6.97 12.56
CA GLY A 169 5.21 5.82 11.65
C GLY A 169 5.14 6.24 10.19
N TYR A 170 4.22 7.15 9.83
CA TYR A 170 4.18 7.68 8.47
C TYR A 170 5.45 8.45 8.09
N ALA A 171 6.00 9.26 9.01
CA ALA A 171 7.25 9.97 8.77
C ALA A 171 8.43 8.99 8.53
N ALA A 172 8.45 7.85 9.22
CA ALA A 172 9.50 6.83 9.05
C ALA A 172 9.49 6.15 7.68
N VAL A 173 8.31 5.99 7.05
CA VAL A 173 8.19 5.34 5.72
C VAL A 173 8.29 6.30 4.54
N GLU A 174 8.06 7.60 4.75
CA GLU A 174 8.09 8.61 3.67
C GLU A 174 9.40 8.62 2.87
N PRO A 175 10.60 8.54 3.46
CA PRO A 175 11.83 8.53 2.67
C PRO A 175 11.93 7.37 1.69
N ALA A 176 11.46 6.18 2.07
CA ALA A 176 11.45 5.02 1.17
C ALA A 176 10.44 5.19 0.04
N MET A 177 9.25 5.67 0.38
CA MET A 177 8.18 5.98 -0.57
C MET A 177 8.63 7.05 -1.57
N LEU A 178 9.16 8.18 -1.13
CA LEU A 178 9.59 9.28 -2.00
C LEU A 178 10.68 8.83 -2.97
N ARG A 179 11.71 8.11 -2.50
CA ARG A 179 12.75 7.55 -3.38
C ARG A 179 12.18 6.66 -4.48
N ALA A 180 11.22 5.80 -4.15
CA ALA A 180 10.61 4.91 -5.13
C ALA A 180 9.75 5.68 -6.15
N LEU A 181 9.10 6.75 -5.72
CA LEU A 181 8.25 7.57 -6.59
C LEU A 181 9.03 8.56 -7.45
N ASP A 182 10.21 9.02 -7.02
CA ASP A 182 11.07 9.91 -7.84
C ASP A 182 11.51 9.23 -9.13
N THR A 183 11.78 7.94 -9.09
CA THR A 183 12.15 7.16 -10.28
C THR A 183 10.98 6.87 -11.25
N VAL A 184 9.75 7.25 -10.90
CA VAL A 184 8.54 7.13 -11.74
C VAL A 184 8.18 8.47 -12.38
N ARG A 185 8.94 9.54 -12.07
CA ARG A 185 8.72 10.90 -12.58
C ARG A 185 9.44 11.17 -13.90
N GLU A 186 10.37 10.32 -14.27
CA GLU A 186 11.13 10.36 -15.52
C GLU A 186 10.46 9.52 -16.63
#